data_9f9102950d44fd4c17fe2e0752fbf5e9
#
_entry.id   9f9102950d44fd4c17fe2e0752fbf5e9
#
_cell.length_a   1.000
_cell.length_b   1.000
_cell.length_c   1.000
_cell.angle_alpha   90.00
_cell.angle_beta   90.00
_cell.angle_gamma   90.00
#
_symmetry.space_group_name_H-M   'P 1'
#
loop_
_entity.id
_entity.type
_entity.pdbx_description
1 polymer ?
#
loop_
_entity_poly.entity_id
_entity_poly.type
_entity_poly.pdbx_seq_one_letter_code
_entity_poly.pdbx_strand_id
1 'polypeptide(L)'
;MNNDQLFPDDSDKLDPKKVLAHMDDPIVSTRWEGNLKEMVELAEFELLKRLPDRPEFVPEIARAVVFSICSTMGGSVIYLPRGEALKRAMRDAEIYREWLDAGAQPHELVRKYRLSSAIIYGIIKRQRALHRQNGPDLFGFEQETIH
;
A
#
# COMPACT_ATOMS: atom_id res chain seq x y z
N MET A 1 23.37 -11.30 31.49
CA MET A 1 23.72 -12.26 30.43
C MET A 1 22.52 -12.36 29.50
N ASN A 2 22.64 -11.82 28.32
CA ASN A 2 21.56 -11.88 27.32
C ASN A 2 21.49 -13.29 26.75
N ASN A 3 20.37 -13.94 26.98
CA ASN A 3 20.10 -15.31 26.53
C ASN A 3 19.78 -15.39 25.02
N ASP A 4 19.90 -14.29 24.31
CA ASP A 4 19.54 -14.15 22.88
C ASP A 4 20.59 -14.69 21.90
N GLN A 5 21.72 -15.23 22.40
CA GLN A 5 22.79 -15.76 21.52
C GLN A 5 22.87 -17.29 21.45
N LEU A 6 21.95 -18.01 22.08
CA LEU A 6 21.98 -19.48 22.08
C LEU A 6 21.52 -20.13 20.77
N PHE A 7 20.79 -19.41 19.95
CA PHE A 7 20.38 -19.86 18.61
C PHE A 7 20.59 -18.71 17.63
N PRO A 8 21.61 -18.78 16.76
CA PRO A 8 21.69 -17.82 15.67
C PRO A 8 20.41 -17.90 14.85
N ASP A 9 19.76 -16.78 14.66
CA ASP A 9 18.61 -16.67 13.77
C ASP A 9 19.10 -16.87 12.33
N ASP A 10 19.00 -18.11 11.86
CA ASP A 10 19.33 -18.48 10.48
C ASP A 10 18.20 -18.17 9.50
N SER A 11 17.18 -17.42 9.92
CA SER A 11 16.03 -17.06 9.07
C SER A 11 16.44 -16.32 7.79
N ASP A 12 17.50 -15.52 7.87
CA ASP A 12 18.07 -14.82 6.70
C ASP A 12 18.68 -15.74 5.65
N LYS A 13 18.95 -17.01 6.00
CA LYS A 13 19.51 -18.02 5.09
C LYS A 13 18.47 -18.89 4.43
N LEU A 14 17.18 -18.71 4.77
CA LEU A 14 16.10 -19.48 4.17
C LEU A 14 15.87 -19.03 2.73
N ASP A 15 15.96 -19.99 1.80
CA ASP A 15 15.61 -19.75 0.42
C ASP A 15 14.11 -19.37 0.32
N PRO A 16 13.78 -18.17 -0.14
CA PRO A 16 12.39 -17.70 -0.23
C PRO A 16 11.48 -18.66 -1.01
N LYS A 17 12.00 -19.34 -2.03
CA LYS A 17 11.24 -20.33 -2.81
C LYS A 17 10.85 -21.54 -2.00
N LYS A 18 11.73 -22.01 -1.11
CA LYS A 18 11.44 -23.13 -0.22
C LYS A 18 10.41 -22.74 0.84
N VAL A 19 10.54 -21.53 1.40
CA VAL A 19 9.57 -21.01 2.36
C VAL A 19 8.19 -20.92 1.73
N LEU A 20 8.09 -20.38 0.52
CA LEU A 20 6.81 -20.27 -0.22
C LEU A 20 6.19 -21.63 -0.53
N ALA A 21 7.00 -22.64 -0.88
CA ALA A 21 6.52 -23.98 -1.16
C ALA A 21 5.92 -24.67 0.08
N HIS A 22 6.38 -24.32 1.28
CA HIS A 22 5.88 -24.90 2.54
C HIS A 22 4.77 -24.09 3.20
N MET A 23 4.34 -23.00 2.62
CA MET A 23 3.27 -22.17 3.20
C MET A 23 1.92 -22.90 3.29
N ASP A 24 1.69 -23.91 2.45
CA ASP A 24 0.48 -24.75 2.50
C ASP A 24 0.60 -25.93 3.48
N ASP A 25 1.76 -26.14 4.09
CA ASP A 25 1.93 -27.18 5.09
C ASP A 25 0.97 -26.94 6.26
N PRO A 26 0.15 -27.95 6.67
CA PRO A 26 -0.80 -27.79 7.77
C PRO A 26 -0.15 -27.33 9.09
N ILE A 27 1.10 -27.72 9.34
CA ILE A 27 1.86 -27.31 10.53
C ILE A 27 2.21 -25.82 10.44
N VAL A 28 2.57 -25.32 9.27
CA VAL A 28 2.86 -23.91 9.03
C VAL A 28 1.57 -23.09 9.08
N SER A 29 0.51 -23.58 8.43
CA SER A 29 -0.76 -22.85 8.36
C SER A 29 -1.45 -22.68 9.72
N THR A 30 -1.24 -23.62 10.66
CA THR A 30 -1.77 -23.49 12.04
C THR A 30 -1.08 -22.39 12.85
N ARG A 31 0.13 -21.98 12.47
CA ARG A 31 0.88 -20.91 13.12
C ARG A 31 0.62 -19.54 12.50
N TRP A 32 -0.09 -19.51 11.38
CA TRP A 32 -0.47 -18.25 10.75
C TRP A 32 -1.60 -17.62 11.54
N GLU A 33 -1.40 -16.40 11.94
CA GLU A 33 -2.49 -15.59 12.41
C GLU A 33 -3.54 -15.51 11.32
N GLY A 34 -4.82 -15.63 11.67
CA GLY A 34 -5.93 -15.66 10.70
C GLY A 34 -5.89 -14.52 9.68
N ASN A 35 -5.34 -13.37 10.07
CA ASN A 35 -5.17 -12.20 9.22
C ASN A 35 -4.23 -12.45 8.02
N LEU A 36 -3.16 -13.23 8.18
CA LEU A 36 -2.23 -13.52 7.08
C LEU A 36 -2.86 -14.41 6.02
N LYS A 37 -3.59 -15.43 6.47
CA LYS A 37 -4.32 -16.32 5.57
C LYS A 37 -5.36 -15.53 4.78
N GLU A 38 -6.12 -14.68 5.45
CA GLU A 38 -7.09 -13.79 4.82
C GLU A 38 -6.43 -12.84 3.80
N MET A 39 -5.25 -12.31 4.11
CA MET A 39 -4.50 -11.47 3.16
C MET A 39 -4.10 -12.22 1.90
N VAL A 40 -3.66 -13.48 2.02
CA VAL A 40 -3.34 -14.32 0.84
C VAL A 40 -4.59 -14.61 0.03
N GLU A 41 -5.69 -15.01 0.67
CA GLU A 41 -6.97 -15.31 0.00
C GLU A 41 -7.52 -14.09 -0.74
N LEU A 42 -7.45 -12.90 -0.14
CA LEU A 42 -7.84 -11.65 -0.79
C LEU A 42 -6.93 -11.30 -1.98
N ALA A 43 -5.62 -11.51 -1.84
CA ALA A 43 -4.67 -11.28 -2.93
C ALA A 43 -4.92 -12.25 -4.09
N GLU A 44 -5.15 -13.53 -3.82
CA GLU A 44 -5.51 -14.53 -4.83
C GLU A 44 -6.80 -14.14 -5.57
N PHE A 45 -7.83 -13.75 -4.84
CA PHE A 45 -9.10 -13.35 -5.42
C PHE A 45 -8.97 -12.15 -6.37
N GLU A 46 -8.19 -11.14 -6.01
CA GLU A 46 -7.97 -9.97 -6.88
C GLU A 46 -7.06 -10.29 -8.07
N LEU A 47 -6.05 -11.13 -7.87
CA LEU A 47 -5.16 -11.56 -8.95
C LEU A 47 -5.88 -12.41 -10.00
N LEU A 48 -6.77 -13.32 -9.59
CA LEU A 48 -7.58 -14.12 -10.52
C LEU A 48 -8.42 -13.25 -11.47
N LYS A 49 -8.95 -12.14 -11.00
CA LYS A 49 -9.69 -11.19 -11.85
C LYS A 49 -8.79 -10.49 -12.88
N ARG A 50 -7.53 -10.25 -12.54
CA ARG A 50 -6.58 -9.49 -13.37
C ARG A 50 -5.74 -10.35 -14.28
N LEU A 51 -5.56 -11.63 -13.93
CA LEU A 51 -4.77 -12.62 -14.65
C LEU A 51 -5.61 -13.85 -15.00
N PRO A 52 -6.76 -13.68 -15.69
CA PRO A 52 -7.65 -14.79 -16.00
C PRO A 52 -7.00 -15.85 -16.90
N ASP A 53 -6.00 -15.46 -17.71
CA ASP A 53 -5.31 -16.34 -18.66
C ASP A 53 -4.16 -17.11 -18.01
N ARG A 54 -3.81 -16.84 -16.77
CA ARG A 54 -2.69 -17.43 -16.04
C ARG A 54 -3.02 -17.77 -14.59
N PRO A 55 -4.12 -18.50 -14.34
CA PRO A 55 -4.57 -18.79 -12.97
C PRO A 55 -3.56 -19.64 -12.17
N GLU A 56 -2.73 -20.43 -12.85
CA GLU A 56 -1.72 -21.29 -12.23
C GLU A 56 -0.64 -20.54 -11.45
N PHE A 57 -0.34 -19.29 -11.82
CA PHE A 57 0.66 -18.47 -11.14
C PHE A 57 0.09 -17.66 -9.96
N VAL A 58 -1.23 -17.55 -9.87
CA VAL A 58 -1.87 -16.69 -8.88
C VAL A 58 -1.54 -17.04 -7.44
N PRO A 59 -1.58 -18.33 -7.01
CA PRO A 59 -1.23 -18.68 -5.63
C PRO A 59 0.21 -18.35 -5.27
N GLU A 60 1.15 -18.60 -6.17
CA GLU A 60 2.56 -18.29 -5.94
C GLU A 60 2.79 -16.77 -5.81
N ILE A 61 2.20 -15.98 -6.71
CA ILE A 61 2.34 -14.52 -6.71
C ILE A 61 1.71 -13.93 -5.44
N ALA A 62 0.52 -14.36 -5.05
CA ALA A 62 -0.17 -13.89 -3.86
C ALA A 62 0.68 -14.11 -2.60
N ARG A 63 1.21 -15.32 -2.44
CA ARG A 63 2.08 -15.67 -1.31
C ARG A 63 3.38 -14.87 -1.31
N ALA A 64 4.02 -14.72 -2.47
CA ALA A 64 5.24 -13.94 -2.60
C ALA A 64 5.05 -12.50 -2.18
N VAL A 65 3.94 -11.88 -2.59
CA VAL A 65 3.60 -10.50 -2.21
C VAL A 65 3.37 -10.38 -0.70
N VAL A 66 2.53 -11.24 -0.12
CA VAL A 66 2.25 -11.21 1.32
C VAL A 66 3.51 -11.50 2.13
N PHE A 67 4.32 -12.46 1.72
CA PHE A 67 5.60 -12.75 2.37
C PHE A 67 6.56 -11.55 2.33
N SER A 68 6.65 -10.85 1.20
CA SER A 68 7.47 -9.64 1.06
C SER A 68 7.01 -8.54 2.01
N ILE A 69 5.69 -8.35 2.15
CA ILE A 69 5.13 -7.40 3.11
C ILE A 69 5.53 -7.78 4.54
N CYS A 70 5.35 -9.05 4.93
CA CYS A 70 5.70 -9.54 6.26
C CYS A 70 7.20 -9.41 6.55
N SER A 71 8.06 -9.70 5.58
CA SER A 71 9.51 -9.62 5.73
C SER A 71 10.01 -8.18 5.89
N THR A 72 9.35 -7.23 5.21
CA THR A 72 9.76 -5.82 5.24
C THR A 72 9.16 -5.06 6.42
N MET A 73 7.91 -5.36 6.77
CA MET A 73 7.10 -4.61 7.72
C MET A 73 6.75 -5.42 8.99
N GLY A 74 7.23 -6.66 9.08
CA GLY A 74 6.99 -7.53 10.22
C GLY A 74 7.48 -6.91 11.54
N GLY A 75 6.69 -7.08 12.61
CA GLY A 75 6.97 -6.46 13.91
C GLY A 75 6.58 -4.99 14.03
N SER A 76 6.17 -4.34 12.95
CA SER A 76 5.70 -2.95 12.96
C SER A 76 4.19 -2.89 13.18
N VAL A 77 3.73 -1.89 13.95
CA VAL A 77 2.31 -1.58 14.05
C VAL A 77 1.91 -0.76 12.82
N ILE A 78 1.07 -1.33 11.98
CA ILE A 78 0.63 -0.69 10.74
C ILE A 78 -0.85 -0.33 10.86
N TYR A 79 -1.17 0.93 10.62
CA TYR A 79 -2.55 1.36 10.47
C TYR A 79 -3.00 1.19 9.01
N LEU A 80 -3.96 0.31 8.79
CA LEU A 80 -4.60 0.16 7.49
C LEU A 80 -5.86 1.05 7.46
N PRO A 81 -5.89 2.11 6.65
CA PRO A 81 -7.06 2.95 6.53
C PRO A 81 -8.22 2.16 5.92
N ARG A 82 -9.44 2.47 6.34
CA ARG A 82 -10.63 1.87 5.73
C ARG A 82 -10.67 2.16 4.24
N GLY A 83 -11.15 1.20 3.43
CA GLY A 83 -11.21 1.32 1.97
C GLY A 83 -11.91 2.59 1.48
N GLU A 84 -12.93 3.09 2.20
CA GLU A 84 -13.61 4.35 1.89
C GLU A 84 -12.70 5.59 2.05
N ALA A 85 -11.79 5.59 3.02
CA ALA A 85 -10.82 6.68 3.17
C ALA A 85 -9.81 6.68 2.00
N LEU A 86 -9.35 5.51 1.60
CA LEU A 86 -8.47 5.34 0.45
C LEU A 86 -9.16 5.75 -0.86
N LYS A 87 -10.39 5.29 -1.09
CA LYS A 87 -11.18 5.69 -2.26
C LYS A 87 -11.37 7.21 -2.35
N ARG A 88 -11.65 7.86 -1.21
CA ARG A 88 -11.75 9.32 -1.15
C ARG A 88 -10.42 10.00 -1.50
N ALA A 89 -9.31 9.52 -0.95
CA ALA A 89 -8.00 10.07 -1.24
C ALA A 89 -7.64 9.93 -2.73
N MET A 90 -7.92 8.77 -3.33
CA MET A 90 -7.71 8.54 -4.76
C MET A 90 -8.58 9.46 -5.63
N ARG A 91 -9.86 9.59 -5.29
CA ARG A 91 -10.78 10.52 -5.98
C ARG A 91 -10.29 11.97 -5.88
N ASP A 92 -9.88 12.40 -4.70
CA ASP A 92 -9.41 13.77 -4.47
C ASP A 92 -8.13 14.07 -5.26
N ALA A 93 -7.22 13.10 -5.37
CA ALA A 93 -6.02 13.20 -6.20
C ALA A 93 -6.36 13.26 -7.69
N GLU A 94 -7.38 12.52 -8.14
CA GLU A 94 -7.85 12.54 -9.53
C GLU A 94 -8.50 13.87 -9.88
N ILE A 95 -9.37 14.40 -9.02
CA ILE A 95 -9.98 15.73 -9.16
C ILE A 95 -8.89 16.81 -9.32
N TYR A 96 -7.84 16.73 -8.51
CA TYR A 96 -6.75 17.69 -8.56
C TYR A 96 -5.96 17.59 -9.88
N ARG A 97 -5.67 16.38 -10.36
CA ARG A 97 -5.02 16.17 -11.66
C ARG A 97 -5.85 16.70 -12.82
N GLU A 98 -7.14 16.42 -12.85
CA GLU A 98 -8.02 16.94 -13.91
C GLU A 98 -8.06 18.48 -13.89
N TRP A 99 -8.10 19.08 -12.71
CA TRP A 99 -8.04 20.54 -12.59
C TRP A 99 -6.70 21.11 -13.06
N LEU A 100 -5.58 20.50 -12.64
CA LEU A 100 -4.22 21.01 -12.90
C LEU A 100 -3.76 20.74 -14.34
N ASP A 101 -3.87 19.49 -14.79
CA ASP A 101 -3.26 19.00 -16.03
C ASP A 101 -4.21 19.13 -17.23
N ALA A 102 -5.49 18.85 -17.03
CA ALA A 102 -6.51 18.93 -18.06
C ALA A 102 -7.22 20.29 -18.12
N GLY A 103 -6.96 21.19 -17.18
CA GLY A 103 -7.60 22.51 -17.12
C GLY A 103 -9.10 22.48 -16.82
N ALA A 104 -9.60 21.37 -16.24
CA ALA A 104 -11.02 21.20 -15.96
C ALA A 104 -11.52 22.29 -15.00
N GLN A 105 -12.64 22.91 -15.36
CA GLN A 105 -13.23 23.97 -14.55
C GLN A 105 -13.94 23.39 -13.30
N PRO A 106 -13.93 24.07 -12.16
CA PRO A 106 -14.56 23.56 -10.93
C PRO A 106 -16.02 23.15 -11.12
N HIS A 107 -16.80 23.83 -11.94
CA HIS A 107 -18.20 23.50 -12.19
C HIS A 107 -18.37 22.17 -12.98
N GLU A 108 -17.40 21.82 -13.82
CA GLU A 108 -17.39 20.54 -14.54
C GLU A 108 -17.10 19.40 -13.57
N LEU A 109 -16.13 19.60 -12.66
CA LEU A 109 -15.79 18.64 -11.59
C LEU A 109 -16.96 18.42 -10.64
N VAL A 110 -17.69 19.48 -10.28
CA VAL A 110 -18.93 19.40 -9.50
C VAL A 110 -19.93 18.44 -10.14
N ARG A 111 -20.16 18.56 -11.44
CA ARG A 111 -21.08 17.68 -12.19
C ARG A 111 -20.57 16.25 -12.27
N LYS A 112 -19.30 16.09 -12.63
CA LYS A 112 -18.69 14.77 -12.85
C LYS A 112 -18.67 13.94 -11.58
N TYR A 113 -18.21 14.53 -10.48
CA TYR A 113 -18.02 13.83 -9.21
C TYR A 113 -19.23 13.92 -8.28
N ARG A 114 -20.26 14.68 -8.64
CA ARG A 114 -21.49 14.94 -7.83
C ARG A 114 -21.17 15.43 -6.42
N LEU A 115 -20.20 16.34 -6.33
CA LEU A 115 -19.78 16.98 -5.09
C LEU A 115 -20.20 18.46 -5.11
N SER A 116 -20.34 19.07 -3.93
CA SER A 116 -20.60 20.51 -3.86
C SER A 116 -19.37 21.32 -4.28
N SER A 117 -19.61 22.56 -4.74
CA SER A 117 -18.53 23.49 -5.08
C SER A 117 -17.56 23.70 -3.92
N ALA A 118 -18.05 23.83 -2.70
CA ALA A 118 -17.22 23.99 -1.51
C ALA A 118 -16.27 22.79 -1.30
N ILE A 119 -16.75 21.56 -1.54
CA ILE A 119 -15.93 20.36 -1.45
C ILE A 119 -14.86 20.35 -2.53
N ILE A 120 -15.20 20.67 -3.78
CA ILE A 120 -14.24 20.71 -4.91
C ILE A 120 -13.14 21.74 -4.63
N TYR A 121 -13.48 22.97 -4.23
CA TYR A 121 -12.47 23.99 -3.87
C TYR A 121 -11.61 23.55 -2.68
N GLY A 122 -12.21 22.92 -1.68
CA GLY A 122 -11.50 22.37 -0.53
C GLY A 122 -10.49 21.29 -0.91
N ILE A 123 -10.84 20.40 -1.85
CA ILE A 123 -9.95 19.37 -2.39
C ILE A 123 -8.78 20.02 -3.12
N ILE A 124 -9.04 20.94 -4.04
CA ILE A 124 -7.99 21.63 -4.80
C ILE A 124 -7.02 22.34 -3.85
N LYS A 125 -7.53 23.04 -2.84
CA LYS A 125 -6.71 23.73 -1.85
C LYS A 125 -5.80 22.78 -1.08
N ARG A 126 -6.34 21.67 -0.56
CA ARG A 126 -5.57 20.65 0.19
C ARG A 126 -4.51 19.98 -0.67
N GLN A 127 -4.88 19.55 -1.87
CA GLN A 127 -3.95 18.89 -2.78
C GLN A 127 -2.83 19.83 -3.24
N ARG A 128 -3.13 21.09 -3.49
CA ARG A 128 -2.12 22.11 -3.79
C ARG A 128 -1.12 22.28 -2.64
N ALA A 129 -1.59 22.30 -1.39
CA ALA A 129 -0.72 22.37 -0.22
C ALA A 129 0.19 21.15 -0.09
N LEU A 130 -0.33 19.95 -0.28
CA LEU A 130 0.44 18.70 -0.27
C LEU A 130 1.51 18.65 -1.36
N HIS A 131 1.17 19.07 -2.58
CA HIS A 131 2.13 19.12 -3.69
C HIS A 131 3.24 20.13 -3.48
N ARG A 132 2.97 21.24 -2.79
CA ARG A 132 4.02 22.20 -2.41
C ARG A 132 4.99 21.64 -1.37
N GLN A 133 4.49 20.85 -0.42
CA GLN A 133 5.33 20.22 0.60
C GLN A 133 6.21 19.10 0.04
N ASN A 134 5.73 18.42 -0.99
CA ASN A 134 6.42 17.27 -1.61
C ASN A 134 7.18 17.68 -2.89
N GLY A 135 7.07 18.92 -3.33
CA GLY A 135 7.83 19.43 -4.48
C GLY A 135 9.29 19.64 -4.10
N PRO A 136 10.25 19.45 -5.04
CA PRO A 136 11.62 19.85 -4.80
C PRO A 136 11.63 21.34 -4.49
N ASP A 137 12.32 21.70 -3.43
CA ASP A 137 12.52 23.11 -3.06
C ASP A 137 13.36 23.78 -4.17
N LEU A 138 12.67 24.54 -5.03
CA LEU A 138 13.28 25.24 -6.17
C LEU A 138 14.26 26.33 -5.72
N PHE A 139 14.33 26.64 -4.43
CA PHE A 139 15.19 27.69 -3.88
C PHE A 139 16.32 27.17 -2.97
N GLY A 140 16.46 25.85 -2.81
CA GLY A 140 17.66 25.23 -2.21
C GLY A 140 18.01 25.68 -0.80
N PHE A 141 17.03 26.12 0.01
CA PHE A 141 17.26 26.35 1.42
C PHE A 141 17.29 24.99 2.14
N GLU A 142 18.45 24.36 2.15
CA GLU A 142 18.75 23.33 3.12
C GLU A 142 18.58 23.93 4.51
N GLN A 143 17.58 23.47 5.24
CA GLN A 143 17.54 23.72 6.68
C GLN A 143 18.70 22.92 7.28
N GLU A 144 19.83 23.57 7.49
CA GLU A 144 20.88 23.07 8.38
C GLU A 144 20.22 22.78 9.73
N THR A 145 20.05 21.52 10.02
CA THR A 145 19.74 21.04 11.37
C THR A 145 20.93 21.36 12.25
N ILE A 146 20.82 22.46 13.00
CA ILE A 146 21.73 22.78 14.08
C ILE A 146 21.49 21.74 15.18
N HIS A 147 22.50 20.95 15.42
CA HIS A 147 22.57 20.04 16.56
C HIS A 147 22.79 20.82 17.87
#